data_feaf1b7fd7f7defd4ef6275cae19bff0
#
_entry.id   feaf1b7fd7f7defd4ef6275cae19bff0
#
_cell.length_a   1.000
_cell.length_b   1.000
_cell.length_c   1.000
_cell.angle_alpha   90.00
_cell.angle_beta   90.00
_cell.angle_gamma   90.00
#
_symmetry.space_group_name_H-M   'P 1'
#
loop_
_entity.id
_entity.type
_entity.pdbx_description
1 polymer ?
#
loop_
_entity_poly.entity_id
_entity_poly.type
_entity_poly.pdbx_seq_one_letter_code
_entity_poly.pdbx_strand_id
1 'polypeptide(L)'
;MAQSILVIGGGFSGITAALEAAELGEEVYLVEKSPYLGGRVMQLNKYFPKLCPPSCGLEIQYQRIKNAKNLQSFTMSEVISVSGEAGNYEVTVKLRPRHTPASSVDLSGLAQSLSQDVDNEFEFSLAKRGPLYMSAPFAYPQRYVLDKEHLSEEDRSKLSKSKLIDLEQEEKTMTLQVGSIILATGWQPYDMTNLTNLGAGEIANCISNFQMERLSAPSGPTEGAIKRPSDNAAPKKVAFVQCAGSRDENHLTYCSYFCCMASLKQARYIRDQYPDSEVDIYYIDLRTPGRYENFAKQTLEDENIRAIKGKVAEVEEDVATGDVWLTAEDAIAGYKLRNCYDMVVLATGMQPTLAKETLPLNLSMDEEGFVSESDTSGIIPAGCAAEPLDVMKSAQSGTAAAMKAIETVRGR
;
A
#
# COMPACT_ATOMS: atom_id res chain seq x y z
N MET A 1 10.83 8.95 33.41
CA MET A 1 10.35 8.98 32.01
C MET A 1 10.77 7.68 31.37
N ALA A 2 9.87 7.04 30.64
CA ALA A 2 10.20 5.86 29.85
C ALA A 2 11.08 6.31 28.67
N GLN A 3 12.16 5.57 28.41
CA GLN A 3 13.14 5.91 27.38
C GLN A 3 12.90 5.15 26.05
N SER A 4 11.77 4.48 25.93
CA SER A 4 11.44 3.71 24.73
C SER A 4 10.44 4.44 23.85
N ILE A 5 10.47 4.11 22.56
CA ILE A 5 9.61 4.68 21.52
C ILE A 5 8.75 3.57 20.94
N LEU A 6 7.44 3.81 20.83
CA LEU A 6 6.54 2.96 20.08
C LEU A 6 6.33 3.52 18.67
N VAL A 7 6.44 2.67 17.66
CA VAL A 7 6.07 2.98 16.28
C VAL A 7 4.87 2.13 15.90
N ILE A 8 3.75 2.77 15.53
CA ILE A 8 2.52 2.10 15.10
C ILE A 8 2.43 2.18 13.57
N GLY A 9 2.58 1.03 12.93
CA GLY A 9 2.62 0.84 11.49
C GLY A 9 4.01 0.53 10.96
N GLY A 10 4.15 -0.66 10.39
CA GLY A 10 5.39 -1.20 9.81
C GLY A 10 5.55 -0.92 8.32
N GLY A 11 4.94 0.17 7.81
CA GLY A 11 5.17 0.68 6.47
C GLY A 11 6.52 1.37 6.32
N PHE A 12 6.81 1.94 5.14
CA PHE A 12 8.13 2.49 4.84
C PHE A 12 8.54 3.62 5.78
N SER A 13 7.60 4.53 6.15
CA SER A 13 7.86 5.59 7.14
C SER A 13 8.15 5.04 8.53
N GLY A 14 7.34 4.07 8.99
CA GLY A 14 7.48 3.48 10.32
C GLY A 14 8.77 2.67 10.45
N ILE A 15 9.15 1.89 9.45
CA ILE A 15 10.44 1.20 9.41
C ILE A 15 11.59 2.20 9.47
N THR A 16 11.52 3.27 8.68
CA THR A 16 12.55 4.32 8.69
C THR A 16 12.64 4.96 10.07
N ALA A 17 11.52 5.38 10.66
CA ALA A 17 11.51 5.99 11.98
C ALA A 17 12.05 5.05 13.07
N ALA A 18 11.64 3.78 13.04
CA ALA A 18 12.09 2.78 14.01
C ALA A 18 13.60 2.52 13.94
N LEU A 19 14.14 2.42 12.72
CA LEU A 19 15.57 2.22 12.50
C LEU A 19 16.41 3.44 12.91
N GLU A 20 16.00 4.65 12.51
CA GLU A 20 16.70 5.87 12.88
C GLU A 20 16.74 6.06 14.41
N ALA A 21 15.63 5.82 15.11
CA ALA A 21 15.59 5.89 16.56
C ALA A 21 16.47 4.81 17.22
N ALA A 22 16.41 3.57 16.73
CA ALA A 22 17.20 2.48 17.27
C ALA A 22 18.71 2.68 17.06
N GLU A 23 19.13 3.17 15.89
CA GLU A 23 20.54 3.45 15.59
C GLU A 23 21.11 4.61 16.42
N LEU A 24 20.25 5.51 16.93
CA LEU A 24 20.62 6.57 17.87
C LEU A 24 20.57 6.10 19.35
N GLY A 25 20.29 4.81 19.57
CA GLY A 25 20.43 4.14 20.86
C GLY A 25 19.14 4.01 21.68
N GLU A 26 17.98 4.40 21.14
CA GLU A 26 16.71 4.27 21.81
C GLU A 26 16.18 2.84 21.74
N GLU A 27 15.45 2.37 22.76
CA GLU A 27 14.66 1.13 22.71
C GLU A 27 13.41 1.39 21.88
N VAL A 28 13.16 0.56 20.87
CA VAL A 28 12.06 0.76 19.93
C VAL A 28 11.18 -0.48 19.80
N TYR A 29 9.88 -0.26 19.90
CA TYR A 29 8.85 -1.25 19.61
C TYR A 29 8.14 -0.87 18.33
N LEU A 30 8.17 -1.75 17.30
CA LEU A 30 7.47 -1.56 16.03
C LEU A 30 6.28 -2.51 15.96
N VAL A 31 5.07 -1.97 15.95
CA VAL A 31 3.81 -2.74 15.90
C VAL A 31 3.19 -2.62 14.52
N GLU A 32 2.91 -3.76 13.87
CA GLU A 32 2.32 -3.84 12.53
C GLU A 32 1.12 -4.80 12.52
N LYS A 33 -0.01 -4.34 12.00
CA LYS A 33 -1.27 -5.10 11.89
C LYS A 33 -1.18 -6.24 10.87
N SER A 34 -0.47 -6.00 9.77
CA SER A 34 -0.25 -6.98 8.69
C SER A 34 0.72 -8.10 9.13
N PRO A 35 0.70 -9.24 8.44
CA PRO A 35 1.65 -10.31 8.72
C PRO A 35 3.08 -10.01 8.23
N TYR A 36 3.33 -8.88 7.60
CA TYR A 36 4.61 -8.47 7.04
C TYR A 36 4.88 -6.97 7.24
N LEU A 37 6.15 -6.60 7.22
CA LEU A 37 6.60 -5.20 7.20
C LEU A 37 6.78 -4.72 5.76
N GLY A 38 6.80 -3.40 5.56
CA GLY A 38 6.98 -2.73 4.26
C GLY A 38 5.73 -2.00 3.76
N GLY A 39 4.56 -2.35 4.28
CA GLY A 39 3.29 -1.67 3.96
C GLY A 39 2.96 -1.69 2.47
N ARG A 40 2.36 -0.62 1.96
CA ARG A 40 1.91 -0.50 0.56
C ARG A 40 3.05 -0.56 -0.46
N VAL A 41 4.26 -0.20 -0.04
CA VAL A 41 5.44 -0.27 -0.91
C VAL A 41 5.71 -1.69 -1.40
N MET A 42 5.41 -2.71 -0.59
CA MET A 42 5.51 -4.12 -0.96
C MET A 42 4.65 -4.51 -2.18
N GLN A 43 3.56 -3.77 -2.42
CA GLN A 43 2.60 -4.05 -3.50
C GLN A 43 2.95 -3.35 -4.81
N LEU A 44 3.97 -2.49 -4.83
CA LEU A 44 4.45 -1.83 -6.04
C LEU A 44 5.33 -2.78 -6.88
N ASN A 45 5.29 -2.62 -8.19
CA ASN A 45 6.25 -3.26 -9.10
C ASN A 45 7.60 -2.53 -9.04
N LYS A 46 7.59 -1.22 -9.26
CA LYS A 46 8.82 -0.39 -9.27
C LYS A 46 8.56 0.98 -8.65
N TYR A 47 9.62 1.61 -8.15
CA TYR A 47 9.61 3.02 -7.75
C TYR A 47 9.78 3.94 -8.96
N PHE A 48 9.18 5.13 -8.91
CA PHE A 48 9.59 6.23 -9.78
C PHE A 48 10.65 7.12 -9.07
N PRO A 49 11.53 7.82 -9.78
CA PRO A 49 11.72 7.82 -11.23
C PRO A 49 12.71 6.75 -11.72
N LYS A 50 13.41 6.05 -10.81
CA LYS A 50 14.52 5.13 -11.15
C LYS A 50 14.07 3.76 -11.65
N LEU A 51 12.79 3.43 -11.51
CA LEU A 51 12.21 2.13 -11.90
C LEU A 51 12.90 0.91 -11.24
N CYS A 52 13.38 1.07 -10.01
CA CYS A 52 13.90 -0.02 -9.20
C CYS A 52 12.75 -0.77 -8.50
N PRO A 53 12.84 -2.10 -8.31
CA PRO A 53 11.87 -2.85 -7.54
C PRO A 53 11.94 -2.50 -6.05
N PRO A 54 10.82 -2.56 -5.31
CA PRO A 54 10.79 -2.26 -3.88
C PRO A 54 11.69 -3.14 -3.02
N SER A 55 11.87 -4.40 -3.43
CA SER A 55 12.74 -5.35 -2.74
C SER A 55 14.16 -4.80 -2.55
N CYS A 56 14.69 -4.05 -3.53
CA CYS A 56 16.03 -3.47 -3.44
C CYS A 56 16.24 -2.59 -2.19
N GLY A 57 15.27 -1.74 -1.84
CA GLY A 57 15.35 -0.90 -0.64
C GLY A 57 14.90 -1.62 0.63
N LEU A 58 13.85 -2.44 0.54
CA LEU A 58 13.28 -3.14 1.69
C LEU A 58 14.23 -4.20 2.25
N GLU A 59 14.96 -4.93 1.41
CA GLU A 59 15.95 -5.92 1.88
C GLU A 59 17.02 -5.28 2.76
N ILE A 60 17.49 -4.10 2.41
CA ILE A 60 18.44 -3.33 3.24
C ILE A 60 17.81 -2.99 4.59
N GLN A 61 16.56 -2.50 4.59
CA GLN A 61 15.85 -2.17 5.83
C GLN A 61 15.61 -3.41 6.70
N TYR A 62 15.24 -4.54 6.10
CA TYR A 62 15.04 -5.79 6.83
C TYR A 62 16.33 -6.32 7.45
N GLN A 63 17.47 -6.18 6.77
CA GLN A 63 18.77 -6.53 7.35
C GLN A 63 19.13 -5.60 8.52
N ARG A 64 18.85 -4.30 8.42
CA ARG A 64 19.03 -3.36 9.52
C ARG A 64 18.16 -3.74 10.73
N ILE A 65 16.86 -4.04 10.53
CA ILE A 65 15.94 -4.49 11.59
C ILE A 65 16.50 -5.77 12.25
N LYS A 66 16.92 -6.75 11.47
CA LYS A 66 17.45 -8.02 11.97
C LYS A 66 18.70 -7.84 12.84
N ASN A 67 19.52 -6.84 12.55
CA ASN A 67 20.76 -6.57 13.25
C ASN A 67 20.61 -5.60 14.43
N ALA A 68 19.51 -4.86 14.50
CA ALA A 68 19.23 -3.92 15.58
C ALA A 68 18.83 -4.68 16.87
N LYS A 69 19.66 -4.57 17.93
CA LYS A 69 19.43 -5.27 19.19
C LYS A 69 18.36 -4.63 20.09
N ASN A 70 18.17 -3.33 19.89
CA ASN A 70 17.24 -2.48 20.63
C ASN A 70 15.97 -2.15 19.84
N LEU A 71 15.66 -2.90 18.76
CA LEU A 71 14.43 -2.80 18.01
C LEU A 71 13.71 -4.15 18.04
N GLN A 72 12.48 -4.14 18.56
CA GLN A 72 11.59 -5.31 18.55
C GLN A 72 10.40 -5.04 17.62
N SER A 73 10.19 -5.91 16.64
CA SER A 73 9.07 -5.78 15.69
C SER A 73 8.03 -6.87 15.92
N PHE A 74 6.76 -6.46 15.98
CA PHE A 74 5.60 -7.31 16.18
C PHE A 74 4.66 -7.17 15.00
N THR A 75 4.59 -8.20 14.16
CA THR A 75 3.62 -8.29 13.07
C THR A 75 2.37 -9.03 13.52
N MET A 76 1.24 -8.88 12.81
CA MET A 76 -0.08 -9.35 13.23
C MET A 76 -0.48 -8.81 14.61
N SER A 77 -0.10 -7.57 14.88
CA SER A 77 -0.24 -6.98 16.20
C SER A 77 -0.86 -5.59 16.10
N GLU A 78 -1.70 -5.26 17.06
CA GLU A 78 -2.42 -3.99 17.08
C GLU A 78 -2.48 -3.40 18.48
N VAL A 79 -2.44 -2.07 18.56
CA VAL A 79 -2.61 -1.33 19.81
C VAL A 79 -4.10 -1.31 20.16
N ILE A 80 -4.45 -1.80 21.35
CA ILE A 80 -5.84 -1.90 21.82
C ILE A 80 -6.16 -0.97 22.98
N SER A 81 -5.15 -0.43 23.65
CA SER A 81 -5.33 0.55 24.73
C SER A 81 -4.08 1.41 24.86
N VAL A 82 -4.28 2.70 25.14
CA VAL A 82 -3.23 3.65 25.50
C VAL A 82 -3.72 4.51 26.66
N SER A 83 -2.88 4.69 27.67
CA SER A 83 -3.11 5.58 28.80
C SER A 83 -1.83 6.29 29.18
N GLY A 84 -1.93 7.35 29.98
CA GLY A 84 -0.78 8.16 30.37
C GLY A 84 -0.60 9.42 29.52
N GLU A 85 0.61 9.96 29.52
CA GLU A 85 0.97 11.22 28.86
C GLU A 85 2.39 11.16 28.29
N ALA A 86 2.80 12.20 27.55
CA ALA A 86 4.13 12.32 26.99
C ALA A 86 5.23 12.04 28.02
N GLY A 87 6.15 11.17 27.68
CA GLY A 87 7.20 10.67 28.57
C GLY A 87 6.81 9.45 29.41
N ASN A 88 5.52 9.06 29.48
CA ASN A 88 5.08 7.95 30.30
C ASN A 88 3.74 7.33 29.85
N TYR A 89 3.71 6.82 28.63
CA TYR A 89 2.56 6.07 28.11
C TYR A 89 2.59 4.60 28.54
N GLU A 90 1.46 4.07 28.94
CA GLU A 90 1.20 2.65 29.04
C GLU A 90 0.37 2.19 27.85
N VAL A 91 0.91 1.26 27.06
CA VAL A 91 0.31 0.80 25.81
C VAL A 91 0.09 -0.70 25.88
N THR A 92 -1.15 -1.15 25.66
CA THR A 92 -1.48 -2.57 25.50
C THR A 92 -1.55 -2.94 24.04
N VAL A 93 -0.75 -3.95 23.68
CA VAL A 93 -0.67 -4.50 22.33
C VAL A 93 -1.26 -5.90 22.31
N LYS A 94 -2.16 -6.16 21.38
CA LYS A 94 -2.72 -7.48 21.09
C LYS A 94 -1.91 -8.13 19.98
N LEU A 95 -1.48 -9.37 20.18
CA LEU A 95 -0.73 -10.18 19.23
C LEU A 95 -1.63 -11.32 18.74
N ARG A 96 -1.98 -11.32 17.47
CA ARG A 96 -2.78 -12.38 16.84
C ARG A 96 -1.88 -13.57 16.49
N PRO A 97 -2.37 -14.80 16.66
CA PRO A 97 -1.62 -16.00 16.34
C PRO A 97 -1.40 -16.16 14.84
N ARG A 98 -0.24 -16.68 14.44
CA ARG A 98 0.03 -17.09 13.05
C ARG A 98 -0.38 -18.52 12.79
N HIS A 99 -0.56 -19.34 13.84
CA HIS A 99 -0.78 -20.77 13.79
C HIS A 99 0.32 -21.58 13.10
N THR A 100 1.46 -20.96 12.81
CA THR A 100 2.63 -21.53 12.13
C THR A 100 3.88 -21.39 12.99
N PRO A 101 4.97 -22.16 12.75
CA PRO A 101 6.19 -22.10 13.54
C PRO A 101 6.79 -20.69 13.63
N ALA A 102 7.49 -20.41 14.73
CA ALA A 102 8.18 -19.14 14.94
C ALA A 102 9.38 -18.94 13.98
N SER A 103 9.99 -20.01 13.53
CA SER A 103 11.04 -20.01 12.52
C SER A 103 10.48 -20.03 11.11
N SER A 104 11.28 -19.58 10.14
CA SER A 104 10.96 -19.73 8.72
C SER A 104 11.02 -21.23 8.35
N VAL A 105 9.87 -21.79 8.01
CA VAL A 105 9.72 -23.18 7.55
C VAL A 105 8.98 -23.15 6.22
N ASP A 106 9.45 -23.95 5.28
CA ASP A 106 8.73 -24.10 4.01
C ASP A 106 7.46 -24.93 4.21
N LEU A 107 6.32 -24.29 4.03
CA LEU A 107 4.99 -24.89 4.09
C LEU A 107 4.30 -24.86 2.71
N SER A 108 5.02 -24.62 1.62
CA SER A 108 4.47 -24.46 0.27
C SER A 108 3.67 -25.68 -0.17
N GLY A 109 4.20 -26.88 0.03
CA GLY A 109 3.49 -28.13 -0.31
C GLY A 109 2.20 -28.31 0.50
N LEU A 110 2.21 -27.94 1.78
CA LEU A 110 1.01 -27.97 2.61
C LEU A 110 -0.01 -26.93 2.15
N ALA A 111 0.45 -25.69 1.89
CA ALA A 111 -0.39 -24.61 1.41
C ALA A 111 -1.09 -24.95 0.08
N GLN A 112 -0.35 -25.54 -0.86
CA GLN A 112 -0.92 -25.96 -2.17
C GLN A 112 -1.92 -27.10 -2.06
N SER A 113 -1.89 -27.87 -1.00
CA SER A 113 -2.83 -29.00 -0.79
C SER A 113 -4.20 -28.57 -0.24
N LEU A 114 -4.33 -27.29 0.17
CA LEU A 114 -5.56 -26.71 0.71
C LEU A 114 -6.40 -26.04 -0.39
N SER A 115 -7.64 -25.68 -0.07
CA SER A 115 -8.49 -24.88 -0.95
C SER A 115 -7.81 -23.58 -1.36
N GLN A 116 -8.15 -23.02 -2.53
CA GLN A 116 -7.57 -21.80 -3.07
C GLN A 116 -8.68 -20.80 -3.46
N ASP A 117 -9.61 -20.53 -2.52
CA ASP A 117 -10.84 -19.80 -2.83
C ASP A 117 -10.95 -18.44 -2.16
N VAL A 118 -9.99 -18.10 -1.29
CA VAL A 118 -9.96 -16.80 -0.57
C VAL A 118 -9.44 -15.72 -1.50
N ASP A 119 -10.09 -14.57 -1.51
CA ASP A 119 -9.57 -13.40 -2.23
C ASP A 119 -8.20 -13.00 -1.69
N ASN A 120 -7.26 -12.74 -2.59
CA ASN A 120 -5.93 -12.30 -2.19
C ASN A 120 -5.89 -10.77 -2.07
N GLU A 121 -5.93 -10.26 -0.86
CA GLU A 121 -5.93 -8.83 -0.55
C GLU A 121 -4.61 -8.15 -0.97
N PHE A 122 -3.50 -8.90 -0.96
CA PHE A 122 -2.22 -8.40 -1.43
C PHE A 122 -2.23 -8.12 -2.93
N GLU A 123 -3.00 -8.90 -3.68
CA GLU A 123 -3.18 -8.78 -5.14
C GLU A 123 -4.40 -7.94 -5.52
N PHE A 124 -5.04 -7.23 -4.60
CA PHE A 124 -6.28 -6.46 -4.83
C PHE A 124 -7.37 -7.30 -5.52
N SER A 125 -7.57 -8.53 -5.05
CA SER A 125 -8.53 -9.51 -5.56
C SER A 125 -8.34 -9.95 -7.02
N LEU A 126 -7.19 -9.66 -7.64
CA LEU A 126 -6.83 -10.15 -8.98
C LEU A 126 -6.50 -11.65 -9.00
N ALA A 127 -6.29 -12.25 -7.84
CA ALA A 127 -6.03 -13.68 -7.68
C ALA A 127 -6.69 -14.21 -6.41
N LYS A 128 -6.83 -15.52 -6.33
CA LYS A 128 -7.21 -16.22 -5.10
C LYS A 128 -5.99 -16.75 -4.38
N ARG A 129 -6.12 -16.99 -3.07
CA ARG A 129 -5.13 -17.64 -2.21
C ARG A 129 -5.76 -18.74 -1.37
N GLY A 130 -4.92 -19.61 -0.82
CA GLY A 130 -5.35 -20.54 0.20
C GLY A 130 -5.44 -19.89 1.59
N PRO A 131 -6.04 -20.59 2.56
CA PRO A 131 -6.07 -20.15 3.95
C PRO A 131 -4.69 -20.21 4.62
N LEU A 132 -3.75 -21.05 4.15
CA LEU A 132 -2.34 -21.05 4.57
C LEU A 132 -1.50 -20.38 3.48
N TYR A 133 -0.94 -19.23 3.78
CA TYR A 133 -0.31 -18.40 2.76
C TYR A 133 0.91 -17.62 3.28
N MET A 134 1.72 -17.14 2.37
CA MET A 134 2.73 -16.10 2.55
C MET A 134 2.37 -14.92 1.67
N SER A 135 2.26 -13.72 2.22
CA SER A 135 1.72 -12.54 1.49
C SER A 135 2.53 -12.18 0.25
N ALA A 136 3.86 -12.32 0.31
CA ALA A 136 4.76 -12.11 -0.81
C ALA A 136 6.05 -12.92 -0.64
N PRO A 137 6.75 -13.31 -1.71
CA PRO A 137 8.00 -14.09 -1.63
C PRO A 137 9.11 -13.40 -0.83
N PHE A 138 9.13 -12.06 -0.80
CA PHE A 138 10.09 -11.23 -0.06
C PHE A 138 9.51 -10.60 1.22
N ALA A 139 8.44 -11.17 1.76
CA ALA A 139 7.84 -10.71 3.02
C ALA A 139 8.83 -10.85 4.19
N TYR A 140 8.81 -9.88 5.11
CA TYR A 140 9.56 -9.96 6.36
C TYR A 140 8.60 -9.77 7.56
N PRO A 141 8.58 -10.68 8.53
CA PRO A 141 9.28 -11.97 8.56
C PRO A 141 8.79 -12.93 7.47
N GLN A 142 9.71 -13.73 6.92
CA GLN A 142 9.39 -14.74 5.89
C GLN A 142 8.74 -15.96 6.56
N ARG A 143 7.46 -15.85 6.85
CA ARG A 143 6.67 -16.85 7.58
C ARG A 143 5.27 -16.96 7.00
N TYR A 144 4.77 -18.17 6.96
CA TYR A 144 3.39 -18.44 6.61
C TYR A 144 2.43 -17.94 7.70
N VAL A 145 1.20 -17.69 7.29
CA VAL A 145 0.07 -17.33 8.15
C VAL A 145 -1.08 -18.26 7.82
N LEU A 146 -1.79 -18.72 8.83
CA LEU A 146 -3.03 -19.43 8.67
C LEU A 146 -4.21 -18.50 8.94
N ASP A 147 -5.03 -18.31 7.91
CA ASP A 147 -6.32 -17.64 7.98
C ASP A 147 -7.37 -18.66 8.44
N LYS A 148 -7.57 -18.72 9.75
CA LYS A 148 -8.40 -19.74 10.39
C LYS A 148 -9.89 -19.56 10.08
N GLU A 149 -10.31 -18.34 9.73
CA GLU A 149 -11.71 -18.01 9.43
C GLU A 149 -12.16 -18.61 8.08
N HIS A 150 -11.22 -18.76 7.15
CA HIS A 150 -11.49 -19.31 5.81
C HIS A 150 -11.13 -20.78 5.66
N LEU A 151 -11.02 -21.53 6.78
CA LEU A 151 -10.76 -22.97 6.73
C LEU A 151 -12.04 -23.76 6.42
N SER A 152 -12.02 -24.54 5.36
CA SER A 152 -13.01 -25.61 5.15
C SER A 152 -12.81 -26.76 6.16
N GLU A 153 -13.82 -27.58 6.36
CA GLU A 153 -13.72 -28.78 7.21
C GLU A 153 -12.67 -29.77 6.68
N GLU A 154 -12.54 -29.89 5.35
CA GLU A 154 -11.50 -30.71 4.73
C GLU A 154 -10.11 -30.17 5.02
N ASP A 155 -9.89 -28.86 4.86
CA ASP A 155 -8.63 -28.21 5.17
C ASP A 155 -8.27 -28.36 6.66
N ARG A 156 -9.24 -28.16 7.54
CA ARG A 156 -9.07 -28.37 8.98
C ARG A 156 -8.63 -29.80 9.29
N SER A 157 -9.23 -30.79 8.64
CA SER A 157 -8.86 -32.21 8.78
C SER A 157 -7.44 -32.51 8.28
N LYS A 158 -7.00 -31.84 7.18
CA LYS A 158 -5.62 -31.96 6.68
C LYS A 158 -4.62 -31.32 7.64
N LEU A 159 -4.91 -30.12 8.12
CA LEU A 159 -4.02 -29.34 9.01
C LEU A 159 -3.88 -29.97 10.38
N SER A 160 -4.93 -30.60 10.93
CA SER A 160 -4.88 -31.28 12.24
C SER A 160 -3.89 -32.44 12.29
N LYS A 161 -3.52 -33.00 11.13
CA LYS A 161 -2.50 -34.07 11.02
C LYS A 161 -1.08 -33.52 10.95
N SER A 162 -0.91 -32.21 10.73
CA SER A 162 0.38 -31.56 10.64
C SER A 162 0.88 -31.14 12.02
N LYS A 163 2.09 -31.55 12.38
CA LYS A 163 2.75 -31.09 13.62
C LYS A 163 3.29 -29.68 13.53
N LEU A 164 3.24 -29.06 12.34
CA LEU A 164 3.75 -27.72 12.08
C LEU A 164 2.67 -26.65 12.22
N ILE A 165 1.42 -27.03 12.33
CA ILE A 165 0.28 -26.12 12.49
C ILE A 165 -0.32 -26.29 13.87
N ASP A 166 -0.42 -25.19 14.61
CA ASP A 166 -1.06 -25.12 15.92
C ASP A 166 -2.41 -24.41 15.79
N LEU A 167 -3.47 -25.16 15.63
CA LEU A 167 -4.83 -24.62 15.51
C LEU A 167 -5.36 -24.02 16.82
N GLU A 168 -4.76 -24.39 17.98
CA GLU A 168 -5.18 -23.96 19.30
C GLU A 168 -4.35 -22.77 19.83
N GLN A 169 -3.46 -22.22 18.98
CA GLN A 169 -2.72 -21.02 19.35
C GLN A 169 -3.69 -19.85 19.58
N GLU A 170 -3.58 -19.22 20.74
CA GLU A 170 -4.47 -18.13 21.16
C GLU A 170 -3.83 -16.76 20.97
N GLU A 171 -4.67 -15.73 20.94
CA GLU A 171 -4.24 -14.32 21.02
C GLU A 171 -3.51 -14.05 22.35
N LYS A 172 -2.55 -13.15 22.33
CA LYS A 172 -1.81 -12.71 23.51
C LYS A 172 -1.87 -11.19 23.61
N THR A 173 -1.77 -10.69 24.82
CA THR A 173 -1.60 -9.26 25.08
C THR A 173 -0.27 -9.03 25.78
N MET A 174 0.31 -7.87 25.53
CA MET A 174 1.49 -7.39 26.24
C MET A 174 1.33 -5.90 26.55
N THR A 175 1.89 -5.46 27.66
CA THR A 175 1.90 -4.06 28.05
C THR A 175 3.30 -3.49 27.89
N LEU A 176 3.41 -2.35 27.24
CA LEU A 176 4.63 -1.60 27.00
C LEU A 176 4.58 -0.27 27.74
N GLN A 177 5.71 0.15 28.33
CA GLN A 177 5.89 1.49 28.86
C GLN A 177 6.77 2.27 27.89
N VAL A 178 6.22 3.34 27.29
CA VAL A 178 6.92 4.12 26.25
C VAL A 178 6.83 5.61 26.51
N GLY A 179 7.86 6.34 26.14
CA GLY A 179 7.90 7.79 26.35
C GLY A 179 7.30 8.59 25.18
N SER A 180 7.29 8.02 23.99
CA SER A 180 6.73 8.66 22.78
C SER A 180 6.13 7.62 21.85
N ILE A 181 5.19 8.08 21.01
CA ILE A 181 4.48 7.24 20.02
C ILE A 181 4.61 7.88 18.64
N ILE A 182 5.12 7.14 17.67
CA ILE A 182 5.13 7.54 16.26
C ILE A 182 3.97 6.85 15.55
N LEU A 183 3.09 7.64 14.91
CA LEU A 183 1.97 7.14 14.14
C LEU A 183 2.35 7.07 12.66
N ALA A 184 2.63 5.86 12.18
CA ALA A 184 2.97 5.58 10.79
C ALA A 184 1.93 4.65 10.14
N THR A 185 0.65 4.84 10.43
CA THR A 185 -0.48 4.00 10.03
C THR A 185 -0.74 4.01 8.52
N GLY A 186 -0.14 4.97 7.81
CA GLY A 186 -0.18 5.04 6.36
C GLY A 186 -1.57 5.35 5.80
N TRP A 187 -1.90 4.70 4.68
CA TRP A 187 -3.06 5.00 3.87
C TRP A 187 -3.61 3.75 3.17
N GLN A 188 -4.81 3.88 2.65
CA GLN A 188 -5.45 2.88 1.80
C GLN A 188 -5.80 3.50 0.44
N PRO A 189 -5.81 2.71 -0.67
CA PRO A 189 -6.35 3.17 -1.93
C PRO A 189 -7.79 3.64 -1.73
N TYR A 190 -8.15 4.74 -2.36
CA TYR A 190 -9.55 5.16 -2.39
C TYR A 190 -10.39 4.06 -3.05
N ASP A 191 -11.50 3.74 -2.44
CA ASP A 191 -12.38 2.68 -2.95
C ASP A 191 -12.97 3.11 -4.31
N MET A 192 -12.48 2.46 -5.36
CA MET A 192 -12.87 2.80 -6.72
C MET A 192 -14.34 2.50 -7.03
N THR A 193 -14.99 1.63 -6.27
CA THR A 193 -16.42 1.31 -6.46
C THR A 193 -17.34 2.50 -6.21
N ASN A 194 -16.87 3.52 -5.50
CA ASN A 194 -17.58 4.80 -5.35
C ASN A 194 -17.60 5.62 -6.66
N LEU A 195 -16.78 5.28 -7.66
CA LEU A 195 -16.65 6.00 -8.92
C LEU A 195 -17.57 5.36 -9.98
N THR A 196 -18.87 5.34 -9.72
CA THR A 196 -19.85 4.63 -10.54
C THR A 196 -19.91 5.10 -11.98
N ASN A 197 -19.67 6.40 -12.23
CA ASN A 197 -19.58 6.98 -13.57
C ASN A 197 -18.31 6.54 -14.34
N LEU A 198 -17.33 5.98 -13.67
CA LEU A 198 -16.10 5.48 -14.28
C LEU A 198 -16.09 3.95 -14.44
N GLY A 199 -17.23 3.28 -14.23
CA GLY A 199 -17.38 1.83 -14.42
C GLY A 199 -16.54 0.98 -13.46
N ALA A 200 -16.07 1.59 -12.38
CA ALA A 200 -15.16 0.97 -11.44
C ALA A 200 -15.83 -0.14 -10.63
N GLY A 201 -15.24 -1.32 -10.64
CA GLY A 201 -15.78 -2.52 -9.98
C GLY A 201 -16.85 -3.27 -10.78
N GLU A 202 -17.38 -2.69 -11.87
CA GLU A 202 -18.36 -3.32 -12.75
C GLU A 202 -17.73 -3.78 -14.08
N ILE A 203 -16.85 -2.97 -14.66
CA ILE A 203 -16.17 -3.26 -15.92
C ILE A 203 -14.86 -4.00 -15.65
N ALA A 204 -14.75 -5.24 -16.12
CA ALA A 204 -13.60 -6.10 -15.86
C ALA A 204 -12.26 -5.47 -16.29
N ASN A 205 -12.23 -4.78 -17.42
CA ASN A 205 -11.03 -4.12 -17.96
C ASN A 205 -10.86 -2.66 -17.50
N CYS A 206 -11.63 -2.23 -16.48
CA CYS A 206 -11.43 -0.97 -15.77
C CYS A 206 -10.82 -1.26 -14.39
N ILE A 207 -9.52 -1.06 -14.27
CA ILE A 207 -8.74 -1.45 -13.08
C ILE A 207 -8.18 -0.22 -12.36
N SER A 208 -7.77 -0.40 -11.09
CA SER A 208 -7.04 0.63 -10.36
C SER A 208 -5.55 0.65 -10.73
N ASN A 209 -4.89 1.78 -10.46
CA ASN A 209 -3.43 1.90 -10.56
C ASN A 209 -2.69 0.88 -9.66
N PHE A 210 -3.28 0.42 -8.55
CA PHE A 210 -2.69 -0.60 -7.69
C PHE A 210 -2.83 -2.01 -8.28
N GLN A 211 -3.95 -2.31 -8.90
CA GLN A 211 -4.11 -3.53 -9.69
C GLN A 211 -3.11 -3.56 -10.86
N MET A 212 -2.87 -2.43 -11.54
CA MET A 212 -1.83 -2.33 -12.57
C MET A 212 -0.43 -2.62 -12.03
N GLU A 213 -0.08 -2.15 -10.82
CA GLU A 213 1.20 -2.51 -10.17
C GLU A 213 1.34 -4.01 -9.98
N ARG A 214 0.24 -4.70 -9.56
CA ARG A 214 0.29 -6.14 -9.34
C ARG A 214 0.34 -6.94 -10.65
N LEU A 215 -0.41 -6.54 -11.67
CA LEU A 215 -0.30 -7.16 -13.01
C LEU A 215 1.11 -7.01 -13.59
N SER A 216 1.76 -5.87 -13.33
CA SER A 216 3.10 -5.60 -13.85
C SER A 216 4.23 -6.25 -13.03
N ALA A 217 3.95 -6.72 -11.81
CA ALA A 217 4.98 -7.24 -10.93
C ALA A 217 5.33 -8.70 -11.26
N PRO A 218 6.63 -9.08 -11.32
CA PRO A 218 7.04 -10.47 -11.56
C PRO A 218 6.49 -11.47 -10.53
N SER A 219 6.20 -11.00 -9.31
CA SER A 219 5.57 -11.80 -8.25
C SER A 219 4.05 -11.67 -8.23
N GLY A 220 3.45 -10.98 -9.18
CA GLY A 220 2.01 -10.77 -9.27
C GLY A 220 1.26 -11.91 -9.94
N PRO A 221 -0.07 -11.80 -10.07
CA PRO A 221 -0.94 -12.89 -10.52
C PRO A 221 -0.71 -13.34 -11.96
N THR A 222 -0.09 -12.49 -12.77
CA THR A 222 0.23 -12.75 -14.19
C THR A 222 1.73 -12.89 -14.45
N GLU A 223 2.54 -13.07 -13.39
CA GLU A 223 4.00 -13.19 -13.48
C GLU A 223 4.67 -11.98 -14.20
N GLY A 224 4.06 -10.80 -14.04
CA GLY A 224 4.51 -9.55 -14.62
C GLY A 224 4.04 -9.26 -16.04
N ALA A 225 3.33 -10.17 -16.69
CA ALA A 225 2.72 -9.90 -17.98
C ALA A 225 1.43 -9.08 -17.81
N ILE A 226 1.40 -7.86 -18.32
CA ILE A 226 0.22 -7.00 -18.28
C ILE A 226 -0.84 -7.57 -19.22
N LYS A 227 -1.97 -8.01 -18.66
CA LYS A 227 -3.06 -8.65 -19.39
C LYS A 227 -4.39 -8.03 -19.03
N ARG A 228 -5.33 -8.03 -19.98
CA ARG A 228 -6.73 -7.67 -19.76
C ARG A 228 -7.35 -8.66 -18.77
N PRO A 229 -8.00 -8.21 -17.70
CA PRO A 229 -8.63 -9.13 -16.74
C PRO A 229 -9.74 -10.00 -17.33
N SER A 230 -10.46 -9.52 -18.38
CA SER A 230 -11.59 -10.24 -18.96
C SER A 230 -11.21 -11.50 -19.73
N ASP A 231 -10.09 -11.48 -20.47
CA ASP A 231 -9.75 -12.50 -21.47
C ASP A 231 -8.26 -12.90 -21.48
N ASN A 232 -7.45 -12.30 -20.62
CA ASN A 232 -6.00 -12.48 -20.56
C ASN A 232 -5.24 -12.07 -21.83
N ALA A 233 -5.84 -11.30 -22.73
CA ALA A 233 -5.16 -10.75 -23.91
C ALA A 233 -4.20 -9.61 -23.53
N ALA A 234 -3.16 -9.43 -24.35
CA ALA A 234 -2.27 -8.27 -24.24
C ALA A 234 -3.02 -7.00 -24.69
N PRO A 235 -3.02 -5.92 -23.89
CA PRO A 235 -3.69 -4.68 -24.29
C PRO A 235 -2.88 -3.95 -25.38
N LYS A 236 -3.57 -3.43 -26.38
CA LYS A 236 -2.99 -2.62 -27.46
C LYS A 236 -3.21 -1.12 -27.23
N LYS A 237 -4.31 -0.76 -26.60
CA LYS A 237 -4.65 0.63 -26.33
C LYS A 237 -5.16 0.79 -24.90
N VAL A 238 -4.44 1.59 -24.10
CA VAL A 238 -4.71 1.76 -22.68
C VAL A 238 -4.92 3.23 -22.32
N ALA A 239 -5.95 3.52 -21.52
CA ALA A 239 -6.15 4.85 -20.97
C ALA A 239 -5.84 4.90 -19.50
N PHE A 240 -5.19 5.98 -19.05
CA PHE A 240 -5.04 6.34 -17.63
C PHE A 240 -5.94 7.54 -17.32
N VAL A 241 -6.76 7.38 -16.29
CA VAL A 241 -7.66 8.44 -15.81
C VAL A 241 -7.09 9.02 -14.52
N GLN A 242 -6.50 10.22 -14.63
CA GLN A 242 -5.94 10.93 -13.48
C GLN A 242 -7.02 11.49 -12.57
N CYS A 243 -6.68 11.65 -11.28
CA CYS A 243 -7.56 12.20 -10.26
C CYS A 243 -8.89 11.42 -10.13
N ALA A 244 -8.88 10.10 -10.38
CA ALA A 244 -10.05 9.27 -10.16
C ALA A 244 -10.36 9.21 -8.64
N GLY A 245 -11.38 9.95 -8.21
CA GLY A 245 -11.75 10.10 -6.81
C GLY A 245 -10.85 11.04 -5.99
N SER A 246 -9.97 11.83 -6.62
CA SER A 246 -9.16 12.88 -5.97
C SER A 246 -9.43 14.25 -6.59
N ARG A 247 -9.26 15.34 -5.81
CA ARG A 247 -9.55 16.72 -6.24
C ARG A 247 -11.00 16.87 -6.70
N ASP A 248 -11.89 16.21 -6.00
CA ASP A 248 -13.33 16.17 -6.28
C ASP A 248 -14.11 16.36 -4.98
N GLU A 249 -15.03 17.32 -4.98
CA GLU A 249 -15.83 17.67 -3.79
C GLU A 249 -16.75 16.52 -3.31
N ASN A 250 -17.09 15.58 -4.19
CA ASN A 250 -17.91 14.41 -3.85
C ASN A 250 -17.10 13.22 -3.33
N HIS A 251 -15.76 13.29 -3.40
CA HIS A 251 -14.84 12.22 -3.06
C HIS A 251 -13.72 12.75 -2.15
N LEU A 252 -12.45 12.63 -2.57
CA LEU A 252 -11.33 13.23 -1.85
C LEU A 252 -11.07 14.64 -2.38
N THR A 253 -11.20 15.67 -1.53
CA THR A 253 -11.05 17.08 -1.94
C THR A 253 -9.61 17.44 -2.30
N TYR A 254 -8.63 16.68 -1.82
CA TYR A 254 -7.20 16.92 -1.96
C TYR A 254 -6.54 16.13 -3.11
N CYS A 255 -5.31 16.52 -3.42
CA CYS A 255 -4.43 15.79 -4.32
C CYS A 255 -3.67 14.71 -3.58
N SER A 256 -3.75 13.47 -4.06
CA SER A 256 -3.03 12.32 -3.49
C SER A 256 -1.52 12.29 -3.77
N TYR A 257 -0.97 13.32 -4.39
CA TYR A 257 0.43 13.60 -4.64
C TYR A 257 1.15 12.66 -5.62
N PHE A 258 0.93 11.34 -5.59
CA PHE A 258 1.72 10.34 -6.33
C PHE A 258 1.12 9.92 -7.69
N CYS A 259 -0.18 10.16 -7.94
CA CYS A 259 -0.93 9.55 -9.05
C CYS A 259 -0.32 9.86 -10.43
N CYS A 260 0.08 11.12 -10.68
CA CYS A 260 0.66 11.51 -11.97
C CYS A 260 1.95 10.74 -12.28
N MET A 261 2.83 10.62 -11.29
CA MET A 261 4.07 9.88 -11.43
C MET A 261 3.85 8.38 -11.55
N ALA A 262 2.85 7.84 -10.84
CA ALA A 262 2.46 6.43 -10.94
C ALA A 262 1.97 6.09 -12.36
N SER A 263 1.10 6.91 -12.94
CA SER A 263 0.58 6.67 -14.30
C SER A 263 1.67 6.82 -15.37
N LEU A 264 2.54 7.81 -15.27
CA LEU A 264 3.70 7.94 -16.17
C LEU A 264 4.61 6.70 -16.12
N LYS A 265 4.87 6.19 -14.91
CA LYS A 265 5.63 4.97 -14.69
C LYS A 265 4.93 3.75 -15.30
N GLN A 266 3.63 3.61 -15.07
CA GLN A 266 2.82 2.50 -15.58
C GLN A 266 2.65 2.54 -17.11
N ALA A 267 2.56 3.73 -17.69
CA ALA A 267 2.60 3.90 -19.13
C ALA A 267 3.88 3.32 -19.74
N ARG A 268 5.03 3.55 -19.09
CA ARG A 268 6.29 2.92 -19.50
C ARG A 268 6.27 1.41 -19.38
N TYR A 269 5.64 0.83 -18.33
CA TYR A 269 5.53 -0.63 -18.21
C TYR A 269 4.83 -1.24 -19.43
N ILE A 270 3.76 -0.61 -19.91
CA ILE A 270 3.00 -1.08 -21.06
C ILE A 270 3.88 -0.97 -22.31
N ARG A 271 4.52 0.18 -22.53
CA ARG A 271 5.37 0.41 -23.70
C ARG A 271 6.61 -0.50 -23.74
N ASP A 272 7.22 -0.76 -22.56
CA ASP A 272 8.37 -1.67 -22.44
C ASP A 272 8.00 -3.12 -22.79
N GLN A 273 6.77 -3.57 -22.46
CA GLN A 273 6.30 -4.92 -22.77
C GLN A 273 5.70 -5.03 -24.16
N TYR A 274 4.99 -4.02 -24.60
CA TYR A 274 4.22 -3.99 -25.85
C TYR A 274 4.59 -2.77 -26.69
N PRO A 275 5.67 -2.82 -27.48
CA PRO A 275 6.15 -1.67 -28.25
C PRO A 275 5.16 -1.10 -29.27
N ASP A 276 4.15 -1.87 -29.69
CA ASP A 276 3.11 -1.44 -30.63
C ASP A 276 1.85 -0.89 -29.94
N SER A 277 1.83 -0.86 -28.59
CA SER A 277 0.67 -0.35 -27.84
C SER A 277 0.58 1.18 -27.87
N GLU A 278 -0.61 1.72 -27.71
CA GLU A 278 -0.88 3.15 -27.52
C GLU A 278 -1.32 3.41 -26.08
N VAL A 279 -0.89 4.51 -25.48
CA VAL A 279 -1.25 4.92 -24.13
C VAL A 279 -1.73 6.36 -24.10
N ASP A 280 -2.93 6.59 -23.63
CA ASP A 280 -3.50 7.90 -23.40
C ASP A 280 -3.58 8.22 -21.89
N ILE A 281 -3.07 9.38 -21.47
CA ILE A 281 -3.14 9.84 -20.09
C ILE A 281 -4.05 11.06 -20.02
N TYR A 282 -5.26 10.89 -19.50
CA TYR A 282 -6.21 11.99 -19.25
C TYR A 282 -5.89 12.66 -17.94
N TYR A 283 -5.66 13.97 -17.93
CA TYR A 283 -5.21 14.70 -16.76
C TYR A 283 -5.84 16.10 -16.64
N ILE A 284 -5.99 16.58 -15.41
CA ILE A 284 -6.38 17.97 -15.11
C ILE A 284 -5.12 18.85 -15.09
N ASP A 285 -4.15 18.48 -14.23
CA ASP A 285 -2.79 19.02 -14.16
C ASP A 285 -1.83 17.86 -13.99
N LEU A 286 -0.78 17.81 -14.80
CA LEU A 286 0.27 16.82 -14.64
C LEU A 286 1.29 17.32 -13.61
N ARG A 287 1.21 16.78 -12.38
CA ARG A 287 2.05 17.20 -11.24
C ARG A 287 3.29 16.32 -11.13
N THR A 288 4.42 16.89 -11.50
CA THR A 288 5.73 16.20 -11.52
C THR A 288 6.79 17.11 -10.87
N PRO A 289 6.74 17.33 -9.52
CA PRO A 289 7.54 18.34 -8.86
C PRO A 289 9.03 18.06 -8.89
N GLY A 290 9.83 19.12 -9.03
CA GLY A 290 11.28 19.07 -8.98
C GLY A 290 11.88 18.18 -10.08
N ARG A 291 12.75 17.24 -9.69
CA ARG A 291 13.42 16.34 -10.66
C ARG A 291 12.51 15.31 -11.33
N TYR A 292 11.27 15.14 -10.86
CA TYR A 292 10.29 14.28 -11.53
C TYR A 292 9.86 14.82 -12.90
N GLU A 293 10.02 16.14 -13.15
CA GLU A 293 9.79 16.75 -14.45
C GLU A 293 10.65 16.10 -15.55
N ASN A 294 11.90 15.75 -15.26
CA ASN A 294 12.76 15.07 -16.24
C ASN A 294 12.22 13.69 -16.61
N PHE A 295 11.69 12.93 -15.62
CA PHE A 295 11.09 11.63 -15.88
C PHE A 295 9.80 11.78 -16.72
N ALA A 296 8.97 12.76 -16.40
CA ALA A 296 7.76 13.04 -17.17
C ALA A 296 8.08 13.40 -18.61
N LYS A 297 9.06 14.29 -18.81
CA LYS A 297 9.52 14.69 -20.16
C LYS A 297 10.00 13.47 -20.95
N GLN A 298 10.89 12.66 -20.39
CA GLN A 298 11.39 11.44 -21.04
C GLN A 298 10.28 10.45 -21.39
N THR A 299 9.26 10.33 -20.53
CA THR A 299 8.14 9.43 -20.76
C THR A 299 7.26 9.94 -21.90
N LEU A 300 7.01 11.25 -21.97
CA LEU A 300 6.17 11.88 -22.98
C LEU A 300 6.90 12.15 -24.33
N GLU A 301 8.20 11.85 -24.42
CA GLU A 301 8.95 11.80 -25.68
C GLU A 301 8.59 10.56 -26.52
N ASP A 302 7.97 9.52 -25.93
CA ASP A 302 7.43 8.36 -26.66
C ASP A 302 6.17 8.80 -27.42
N GLU A 303 6.20 8.74 -28.76
CA GLU A 303 5.11 9.17 -29.65
C GLU A 303 3.80 8.39 -29.43
N ASN A 304 3.88 7.20 -28.85
CA ASN A 304 2.73 6.37 -28.50
C ASN A 304 2.21 6.62 -27.07
N ILE A 305 2.75 7.59 -26.34
CA ILE A 305 2.21 8.06 -25.05
C ILE A 305 1.69 9.48 -25.23
N ARG A 306 0.38 9.65 -25.19
CA ARG A 306 -0.27 10.96 -25.34
C ARG A 306 -0.83 11.45 -24.01
N ALA A 307 -0.56 12.69 -23.69
CA ALA A 307 -1.16 13.37 -22.54
C ALA A 307 -2.30 14.28 -23.02
N ILE A 308 -3.52 13.98 -22.62
CA ILE A 308 -4.74 14.68 -23.01
C ILE A 308 -5.25 15.48 -21.82
N LYS A 309 -5.24 16.82 -21.93
CA LYS A 309 -5.73 17.68 -20.86
C LYS A 309 -7.26 17.69 -20.89
N GLY A 310 -7.87 17.06 -19.88
CA GLY A 310 -9.32 16.97 -19.77
C GLY A 310 -9.75 16.07 -18.63
N LYS A 311 -10.98 16.24 -18.18
CA LYS A 311 -11.60 15.37 -17.17
C LYS A 311 -12.42 14.30 -17.88
N VAL A 312 -12.24 13.05 -17.50
CA VAL A 312 -13.09 11.94 -17.93
C VAL A 312 -14.43 12.05 -17.22
N ALA A 313 -15.49 12.02 -18.00
CA ALA A 313 -16.85 12.13 -17.49
C ALA A 313 -17.49 10.76 -17.27
N GLU A 314 -17.18 9.79 -18.13
CA GLU A 314 -17.86 8.50 -18.15
C GLU A 314 -16.99 7.42 -18.76
N VAL A 315 -17.13 6.21 -18.25
CA VAL A 315 -16.52 4.99 -18.77
C VAL A 315 -17.60 3.91 -18.87
N GLU A 316 -17.73 3.32 -20.06
CA GLU A 316 -18.75 2.33 -20.40
C GLU A 316 -18.11 1.08 -21.02
N GLU A 317 -18.69 -0.11 -20.80
CA GLU A 317 -18.23 -1.35 -21.43
C GLU A 317 -18.93 -1.57 -22.79
N ASP A 318 -18.17 -1.98 -23.79
CA ASP A 318 -18.72 -2.66 -24.94
C ASP A 318 -18.92 -4.15 -24.62
N VAL A 319 -20.13 -4.51 -24.29
CA VAL A 319 -20.50 -5.87 -23.84
C VAL A 319 -20.15 -6.95 -24.88
N ALA A 320 -20.06 -6.57 -26.17
CA ALA A 320 -19.76 -7.53 -27.23
C ALA A 320 -18.27 -7.88 -27.33
N THR A 321 -17.39 -6.94 -27.00
CA THR A 321 -15.93 -7.10 -27.16
C THR A 321 -15.19 -7.08 -25.81
N GLY A 322 -15.84 -6.59 -24.74
CA GLY A 322 -15.21 -6.32 -23.46
C GLY A 322 -14.27 -5.10 -23.50
N ASP A 323 -14.30 -4.33 -24.60
CA ASP A 323 -13.55 -3.08 -24.69
C ASP A 323 -14.23 -1.98 -23.90
N VAL A 324 -13.52 -0.90 -23.64
CA VAL A 324 -13.94 0.16 -22.73
C VAL A 324 -14.04 1.49 -23.48
N TRP A 325 -15.24 2.03 -23.59
CA TRP A 325 -15.49 3.36 -24.10
C TRP A 325 -15.28 4.41 -23.02
N LEU A 326 -14.49 5.42 -23.32
CA LEU A 326 -14.19 6.54 -22.45
C LEU A 326 -14.66 7.84 -23.08
N THR A 327 -15.48 8.59 -22.35
CA THR A 327 -15.97 9.91 -22.73
C THR A 327 -15.27 10.97 -21.89
N ALA A 328 -14.61 11.91 -22.55
CA ALA A 328 -13.88 13.02 -21.92
C ALA A 328 -14.10 14.33 -22.69
N GLU A 329 -13.68 15.43 -22.09
CA GLU A 329 -13.53 16.72 -22.78
C GLU A 329 -12.03 16.97 -23.00
N ASP A 330 -11.64 17.29 -24.23
CA ASP A 330 -10.33 17.87 -24.51
C ASP A 330 -10.39 19.36 -24.18
N ALA A 331 -9.85 19.76 -23.04
CA ALA A 331 -9.90 21.15 -22.58
C ALA A 331 -9.04 22.12 -23.41
N ILE A 332 -8.10 21.60 -24.23
CA ILE A 332 -7.27 22.41 -25.12
C ILE A 332 -7.99 22.61 -26.45
N ALA A 333 -8.51 21.54 -27.01
CA ALA A 333 -9.18 21.57 -28.34
C ALA A 333 -10.67 22.01 -28.24
N GLY A 334 -11.28 21.95 -27.04
CA GLY A 334 -12.63 22.45 -26.77
C GLY A 334 -13.77 21.58 -27.31
N TYR A 335 -13.54 20.27 -27.43
CA TYR A 335 -14.58 19.33 -27.88
C TYR A 335 -14.62 18.05 -27.06
N LYS A 336 -15.76 17.35 -27.10
CA LYS A 336 -15.92 16.04 -26.47
C LYS A 336 -15.22 14.96 -27.30
N LEU A 337 -14.48 14.12 -26.57
CA LEU A 337 -13.84 12.93 -27.10
C LEU A 337 -14.62 11.69 -26.62
N ARG A 338 -14.76 10.71 -27.50
CA ARG A 338 -15.19 9.37 -27.15
C ARG A 338 -14.28 8.36 -27.82
N ASN A 339 -13.43 7.72 -27.05
CA ASN A 339 -12.41 6.79 -27.50
C ASN A 339 -12.64 5.40 -26.92
N CYS A 340 -12.29 4.38 -27.71
CA CYS A 340 -12.33 2.97 -27.29
C CYS A 340 -10.94 2.51 -26.88
N TYR A 341 -10.86 1.74 -25.78
CA TYR A 341 -9.64 1.19 -25.20
C TYR A 341 -9.80 -0.28 -24.85
N ASP A 342 -8.71 -1.02 -24.92
CA ASP A 342 -8.67 -2.40 -24.44
C ASP A 342 -8.73 -2.47 -22.90
N MET A 343 -8.21 -1.44 -22.23
CA MET A 343 -8.15 -1.35 -20.78
C MET A 343 -8.11 0.11 -20.30
N VAL A 344 -8.76 0.39 -19.20
CA VAL A 344 -8.74 1.69 -18.52
C VAL A 344 -8.14 1.51 -17.13
N VAL A 345 -7.21 2.39 -16.75
CA VAL A 345 -6.56 2.42 -15.44
C VAL A 345 -6.96 3.68 -14.70
N LEU A 346 -7.69 3.51 -13.62
CA LEU A 346 -8.09 4.60 -12.74
C LEU A 346 -6.96 4.93 -11.77
N ALA A 347 -6.40 6.12 -11.85
CA ALA A 347 -5.43 6.63 -10.90
C ALA A 347 -6.14 7.07 -9.61
N THR A 348 -6.58 6.07 -8.84
CA THR A 348 -7.27 6.28 -7.57
C THR A 348 -6.35 6.91 -6.55
N GLY A 349 -6.93 7.78 -5.71
CA GLY A 349 -6.19 8.50 -4.70
C GLY A 349 -5.80 7.66 -3.48
N MET A 350 -5.10 8.28 -2.54
CA MET A 350 -4.85 7.72 -1.21
C MET A 350 -5.79 8.36 -0.19
N GLN A 351 -6.31 7.52 0.70
CA GLN A 351 -7.08 7.93 1.86
C GLN A 351 -6.32 7.51 3.12
N PRO A 352 -6.10 8.39 4.11
CA PRO A 352 -5.40 8.00 5.33
C PRO A 352 -6.13 6.84 6.02
N THR A 353 -5.39 5.89 6.56
CA THR A 353 -5.98 4.70 7.22
C THR A 353 -6.95 5.10 8.32
N LEU A 354 -6.64 6.15 9.07
CA LEU A 354 -7.44 6.63 10.19
C LEU A 354 -8.72 7.37 9.79
N ALA A 355 -8.94 7.66 8.50
CA ALA A 355 -10.25 8.09 8.02
C ALA A 355 -11.33 6.98 8.10
N LYS A 356 -10.91 5.72 8.15
CA LYS A 356 -11.80 4.55 8.21
C LYS A 356 -11.59 3.67 9.46
N GLU A 357 -10.41 3.73 10.05
CA GLU A 357 -10.05 2.94 11.23
C GLU A 357 -9.81 3.87 12.42
N THR A 358 -10.05 3.37 13.63
CA THR A 358 -9.81 4.11 14.87
C THR A 358 -8.68 3.48 15.66
N LEU A 359 -7.89 4.31 16.33
CA LEU A 359 -6.93 3.90 17.35
C LEU A 359 -7.42 4.34 18.73
N PRO A 360 -7.05 3.65 19.80
CA PRO A 360 -7.39 4.03 21.18
C PRO A 360 -6.49 5.20 21.65
N LEU A 361 -6.44 6.28 20.88
CA LEU A 361 -5.65 7.47 21.10
C LEU A 361 -6.52 8.72 20.89
N ASN A 362 -6.28 9.73 21.70
CA ASN A 362 -6.91 11.04 21.47
C ASN A 362 -6.07 11.81 20.44
N LEU A 363 -6.49 11.74 19.17
CA LEU A 363 -5.77 12.33 18.04
C LEU A 363 -6.49 13.59 17.55
N SER A 364 -5.75 14.62 17.23
CA SER A 364 -6.22 15.75 16.43
C SER A 364 -6.07 15.37 14.95
N MET A 365 -7.17 15.37 14.21
CA MET A 365 -7.18 15.06 12.77
C MET A 365 -7.89 16.20 12.03
N ASP A 366 -7.49 16.39 10.78
CA ASP A 366 -8.23 17.26 9.86
C ASP A 366 -9.52 16.58 9.34
N GLU A 367 -10.28 17.31 8.53
CA GLU A 367 -11.55 16.83 7.96
C GLU A 367 -11.36 15.60 7.05
N GLU A 368 -10.16 15.38 6.54
CA GLU A 368 -9.81 14.27 5.65
C GLU A 368 -9.27 13.03 6.38
N GLY A 369 -9.03 13.17 7.70
CA GLY A 369 -8.52 12.09 8.55
C GLY A 369 -6.99 12.01 8.64
N PHE A 370 -6.26 13.02 8.18
CA PHE A 370 -4.83 13.14 8.43
C PHE A 370 -4.58 13.64 9.85
N VAL A 371 -3.59 13.05 10.51
CA VAL A 371 -3.26 13.37 11.89
C VAL A 371 -2.42 14.66 11.94
N SER A 372 -2.93 15.63 12.68
CA SER A 372 -2.19 16.87 12.97
C SER A 372 -1.21 16.66 14.12
N GLU A 373 -0.04 17.22 14.00
CA GLU A 373 0.95 17.19 15.08
C GLU A 373 0.52 18.07 16.27
N SER A 374 0.80 17.58 17.47
CA SER A 374 0.64 18.35 18.71
C SER A 374 1.96 18.37 19.46
N ASP A 375 2.50 19.54 19.70
CA ASP A 375 3.83 19.75 20.36
C ASP A 375 3.90 19.18 21.78
N THR A 376 2.77 18.93 22.43
CA THR A 376 2.71 18.53 23.85
C THR A 376 2.35 17.07 24.07
N SER A 377 1.83 16.38 23.06
CA SER A 377 1.30 15.02 23.24
C SER A 377 2.38 13.93 23.19
N GLY A 378 3.56 14.17 22.63
CA GLY A 378 4.55 13.13 22.36
C GLY A 378 4.08 12.05 21.40
N ILE A 379 2.93 12.29 20.70
CA ILE A 379 2.38 11.47 19.62
C ILE A 379 2.68 12.18 18.31
N ILE A 380 3.49 11.56 17.46
CA ILE A 380 4.07 12.19 16.28
C ILE A 380 3.62 11.44 15.02
N PRO A 381 2.85 12.09 14.14
CA PRO A 381 2.47 11.47 12.87
C PRO A 381 3.66 11.41 11.89
N ALA A 382 3.71 10.34 11.09
CA ALA A 382 4.74 10.11 10.10
C ALA A 382 4.19 9.56 8.79
N GLY A 383 4.77 10.01 7.68
CA GLY A 383 4.38 9.55 6.35
C GLY A 383 2.94 9.92 6.01
N CYS A 384 2.25 9.01 5.32
CA CYS A 384 0.89 9.26 4.86
C CYS A 384 -0.19 9.21 5.96
N ALA A 385 0.19 9.06 7.23
CA ALA A 385 -0.71 9.35 8.34
C ALA A 385 -0.84 10.86 8.58
N ALA A 386 0.17 11.65 8.21
CA ALA A 386 0.19 13.11 8.37
C ALA A 386 -0.29 13.86 7.13
N GLU A 387 0.10 13.43 5.95
CA GLU A 387 -0.23 14.08 4.67
C GLU A 387 0.00 13.15 3.47
N PRO A 388 -0.56 13.44 2.29
CA PRO A 388 -0.28 12.67 1.08
C PRO A 388 1.18 12.82 0.62
N LEU A 389 1.93 11.72 0.59
CA LEU A 389 3.36 11.70 0.27
C LEU A 389 3.72 10.56 -0.69
N ASP A 390 4.80 10.75 -1.45
CA ASP A 390 5.49 9.66 -2.13
C ASP A 390 6.44 8.90 -1.17
N VAL A 391 7.08 7.84 -1.66
CA VAL A 391 7.94 6.98 -0.85
C VAL A 391 9.17 7.74 -0.31
N MET A 392 9.76 8.63 -1.11
CA MET A 392 10.93 9.43 -0.70
C MET A 392 10.57 10.38 0.44
N LYS A 393 9.48 11.13 0.28
CA LYS A 393 9.01 12.06 1.32
C LYS A 393 8.50 11.32 2.55
N SER A 394 7.88 10.16 2.37
CA SER A 394 7.47 9.31 3.49
C SER A 394 8.66 8.84 4.33
N ALA A 395 9.80 8.52 3.70
CA ALA A 395 11.04 8.22 4.43
C ALA A 395 11.55 9.44 5.20
N GLN A 396 11.61 10.61 4.57
CA GLN A 396 12.04 11.87 5.22
C GLN A 396 11.15 12.23 6.41
N SER A 397 9.83 12.08 6.26
CA SER A 397 8.86 12.27 7.34
C SER A 397 9.12 11.28 8.50
N GLY A 398 9.42 10.01 8.19
CA GLY A 398 9.80 9.01 9.20
C GLY A 398 11.05 9.41 9.99
N THR A 399 12.10 9.89 9.31
CA THR A 399 13.32 10.41 9.96
C THR A 399 13.02 11.61 10.86
N ALA A 400 12.22 12.56 10.38
CA ALA A 400 11.83 13.73 11.17
C ALA A 400 11.04 13.32 12.43
N ALA A 401 10.09 12.40 12.29
CA ALA A 401 9.33 11.90 13.42
C ALA A 401 10.19 11.16 14.45
N ALA A 402 11.20 10.40 14.00
CA ALA A 402 12.17 9.77 14.90
C ALA A 402 12.93 10.81 15.74
N MET A 403 13.40 11.90 15.13
CA MET A 403 14.12 12.96 15.85
C MET A 403 13.25 13.61 16.94
N LYS A 404 12.00 13.93 16.63
CA LYS A 404 11.04 14.50 17.60
C LYS A 404 10.72 13.52 18.73
N ALA A 405 10.53 12.24 18.41
CA ALA A 405 10.31 11.20 19.43
C ALA A 405 11.50 11.08 20.38
N ILE A 406 12.74 11.14 19.85
CA ILE A 406 13.98 11.14 20.65
C ILE A 406 14.06 12.36 21.56
N GLU A 407 13.72 13.55 21.08
CA GLU A 407 13.64 14.75 21.90
C GLU A 407 12.68 14.58 23.07
N THR A 408 11.48 14.02 22.79
CA THR A 408 10.47 13.75 23.82
C THR A 408 10.97 12.79 24.89
N VAL A 409 11.57 11.65 24.52
CA VAL A 409 12.04 10.66 25.50
C VAL A 409 13.28 11.10 26.25
N ARG A 410 14.10 12.00 25.70
CA ARG A 410 15.28 12.56 26.35
C ARG A 410 14.96 13.80 27.22
N GLY A 411 13.71 14.27 27.18
CA GLY A 411 13.27 15.42 27.97
C GLY A 411 13.92 16.75 27.58
N ARG A 412 14.10 16.97 26.28
CA ARG A 412 14.70 18.18 25.72
C ARG A 412 13.69 19.05 25.01
#